data_c0d99adbf5f7d0f3cbf7c97d75762cb6
#
_entry.id   c0d99adbf5f7d0f3cbf7c97d75762cb6
#
_cell.length_a   1.000
_cell.length_b   1.000
_cell.length_c   1.000
_cell.angle_alpha   90.00
_cell.angle_beta   90.00
_cell.angle_gamma   90.00
#
_symmetry.space_group_name_H-M   'P 1'
#
loop_
_entity.id
_entity.type
_entity.pdbx_description
1 polymer ?
#
loop_
_entity_poly.entity_id
_entity_poly.type
_entity_poly.pdbx_seq_one_letter_code
_entity_poly.pdbx_strand_id
1 'polypeptide(L)'
;MNTPKAPWLKYFGDIPAHLDYPKGSMYEAVRESAITKKKMNSVAYEFQGKKTNYKHFLNKIEVLGKAYKSIGIDEGDMVTVCMPNTPQGVDTFYALNRIGAVPAMIHPLSAVGEIAFYINSTQSKAVLVVDLFYEKVLEALKQVKHPVKVVVAHIKDELPFPLNMLYPLTVKKKPAPLPKDNKNVIDWSDFISGGKKVKLSDKFPKAEDTAVILFSGGTTGTSKGIKLTNLNMNALAAQVAANAGFTMEGLRMFSVMPLFHGFGLGVGIHTALMASGTCIIIPQFTIKTYARDVKKYKPNVIVGVPTLYEALLRSEGFDFDLSFLRGMFCGGDSLSVELKKKVDKFLKDHNATIQVREGYGTTECVTASCLTPYDTYREGSIGIPLSDTYYSIVNPNNDAELPYGEEGEICICGPTVMKGYLNNAEETASTLRRHEDGNLWLHTGDLGYMDEDGFVYYKQRMKRLIIVSGINVYPSQVENAIDAHPDVLLSCAVGIPDPYKMHVVKAFVVLRQGVEPSDKIKEEIIENCKKNVSRYGVPREIEFRTELPKTLVGKVAYRALEEEEAAKYEEKKKAETEENKQ
;
A
#
# COMPACT_ATOMS: atom_id res chain seq x y z
N MET A 1 16.62 13.83 -24.66
CA MET A 1 15.83 13.98 -23.44
C MET A 1 16.49 15.06 -22.60
N ASN A 2 15.76 16.07 -22.20
CA ASN A 2 16.28 17.13 -21.32
C ASN A 2 16.09 16.68 -19.86
N THR A 3 17.06 17.01 -18.99
CA THR A 3 16.91 16.75 -17.56
C THR A 3 15.88 17.73 -16.99
N PRO A 4 14.80 17.24 -16.35
CA PRO A 4 13.81 18.12 -15.73
C PRO A 4 14.42 18.96 -14.62
N LYS A 5 13.80 20.11 -14.30
CA LYS A 5 14.20 20.95 -13.17
C LYS A 5 14.07 20.18 -11.84
N ALA A 6 15.04 20.34 -10.96
CA ALA A 6 15.08 19.65 -9.67
C ALA A 6 15.54 20.58 -8.54
N PRO A 7 14.75 21.63 -8.19
CA PRO A 7 15.14 22.62 -7.18
C PRO A 7 15.30 22.03 -5.78
N TRP A 8 14.71 20.87 -5.49
CA TRP A 8 14.79 20.16 -4.23
C TRP A 8 16.16 19.52 -3.93
N LEU A 9 17.02 19.34 -4.93
CA LEU A 9 18.33 18.70 -4.73
C LEU A 9 19.21 19.39 -3.69
N LYS A 10 19.00 20.68 -3.41
CA LYS A 10 19.68 21.41 -2.33
C LYS A 10 19.37 20.86 -0.91
N TYR A 11 18.28 20.09 -0.75
CA TYR A 11 17.89 19.44 0.51
C TYR A 11 18.41 18.00 0.63
N PHE A 12 19.10 17.49 -0.37
CA PHE A 12 19.64 16.13 -0.32
C PHE A 12 20.85 15.99 0.60
N GLY A 13 21.64 17.07 0.85
CA GLY A 13 22.87 16.94 1.60
C GLY A 13 23.78 15.91 0.96
N ASP A 14 24.10 14.83 1.70
CA ASP A 14 24.94 13.72 1.22
C ASP A 14 24.15 12.66 0.41
N ILE A 15 22.84 12.81 0.23
CA ILE A 15 22.04 11.88 -0.56
C ILE A 15 22.40 12.04 -2.04
N PRO A 16 22.82 10.97 -2.75
CA PRO A 16 23.11 11.06 -4.18
C PRO A 16 21.86 11.42 -4.99
N ALA A 17 21.98 12.39 -5.91
CA ALA A 17 20.90 12.71 -6.85
C ALA A 17 20.60 11.53 -7.80
N HIS A 18 21.64 10.77 -8.15
CA HIS A 18 21.58 9.60 -9.03
C HIS A 18 22.09 8.37 -8.31
N LEU A 19 21.41 7.24 -8.51
CA LEU A 19 21.71 5.95 -7.89
C LEU A 19 22.03 4.89 -8.95
N ASP A 20 22.93 3.98 -8.62
CA ASP A 20 23.14 2.76 -9.40
C ASP A 20 22.12 1.70 -8.96
N TYR A 21 21.35 1.20 -9.93
CA TYR A 21 20.32 0.19 -9.67
C TYR A 21 20.78 -1.20 -10.08
N PRO A 22 20.37 -2.27 -9.33
CA PRO A 22 20.61 -3.66 -9.74
C PRO A 22 20.03 -3.92 -11.15
N LYS A 23 20.85 -4.54 -12.02
CA LYS A 23 20.48 -4.84 -13.43
C LYS A 23 19.81 -6.21 -13.59
N GLY A 24 19.67 -6.97 -12.52
CA GLY A 24 19.06 -8.28 -12.47
C GLY A 24 17.70 -8.30 -11.78
N SER A 25 17.28 -9.50 -11.46
CA SER A 25 16.01 -9.75 -10.76
C SER A 25 16.04 -9.26 -9.31
N MET A 26 14.86 -9.13 -8.70
CA MET A 26 14.73 -8.81 -7.26
C MET A 26 15.40 -9.90 -6.40
N TYR A 27 15.27 -11.17 -6.80
CA TYR A 27 15.94 -12.29 -6.13
C TYR A 27 17.46 -12.13 -6.14
N GLU A 28 18.07 -11.81 -7.29
CA GLU A 28 19.50 -11.56 -7.39
C GLU A 28 19.94 -10.39 -6.52
N ALA A 29 19.23 -9.27 -6.57
CA ALA A 29 19.53 -8.09 -5.74
C ALA A 29 19.60 -8.43 -4.25
N VAL A 30 18.63 -9.20 -3.74
CA VAL A 30 18.63 -9.66 -2.33
C VAL A 30 19.76 -10.65 -2.05
N ARG A 31 20.00 -11.62 -2.95
CA ARG A 31 21.05 -12.62 -2.80
C ARG A 31 22.44 -11.99 -2.80
N GLU A 32 22.71 -11.10 -3.75
CA GLU A 32 24.00 -10.41 -3.86
C GLU A 32 24.26 -9.49 -2.66
N SER A 33 23.24 -8.75 -2.21
CA SER A 33 23.35 -7.92 -1.01
C SER A 33 23.70 -8.77 0.22
N ALA A 34 23.04 -9.91 0.43
CA ALA A 34 23.30 -10.78 1.58
C ALA A 34 24.72 -11.39 1.54
N ILE A 35 25.23 -11.73 0.34
CA ILE A 35 26.58 -12.27 0.15
C ILE A 35 27.62 -11.16 0.36
N THR A 36 27.49 -10.02 -0.34
CA THR A 36 28.46 -8.93 -0.31
C THR A 36 28.60 -8.32 1.08
N LYS A 37 27.49 -8.15 1.78
CA LYS A 37 27.47 -7.64 3.16
C LYS A 37 27.75 -8.71 4.21
N LYS A 38 28.06 -9.96 3.81
CA LYS A 38 28.33 -11.11 4.71
C LYS A 38 27.20 -11.39 5.70
N LYS A 39 25.94 -11.23 5.27
CA LYS A 39 24.73 -11.35 6.12
C LYS A 39 23.99 -12.70 5.96
N MET A 40 24.60 -13.72 5.33
CA MET A 40 23.95 -15.02 5.09
C MET A 40 23.41 -15.69 6.36
N ASN A 41 24.05 -15.49 7.51
CA ASN A 41 23.60 -16.02 8.80
C ASN A 41 22.70 -15.04 9.58
N SER A 42 22.52 -13.80 9.09
CA SER A 42 21.61 -12.81 9.70
C SER A 42 20.17 -13.19 9.42
N VAL A 43 19.24 -12.72 10.28
CA VAL A 43 17.81 -12.98 10.13
C VAL A 43 17.25 -12.19 8.95
N ALA A 44 16.69 -12.88 7.96
CA ALA A 44 15.98 -12.27 6.84
C ALA A 44 14.56 -11.87 7.25
N TYR A 45 13.85 -12.78 7.92
CA TYR A 45 12.53 -12.45 8.47
C TYR A 45 12.24 -13.20 9.78
N GLU A 46 11.35 -12.61 10.56
CA GLU A 46 10.80 -13.16 11.80
C GLU A 46 9.28 -13.23 11.69
N PHE A 47 8.70 -14.40 11.97
CA PHE A 47 7.25 -14.64 11.94
C PHE A 47 6.82 -15.36 13.21
N GLN A 48 5.96 -14.74 14.00
CA GLN A 48 5.44 -15.28 15.27
C GLN A 48 6.54 -15.80 16.23
N GLY A 49 7.75 -15.22 16.15
CA GLY A 49 8.92 -15.61 16.95
C GLY A 49 9.84 -16.63 16.28
N LYS A 50 9.45 -17.26 15.16
CA LYS A 50 10.33 -18.11 14.35
C LYS A 50 11.19 -17.23 13.47
N LYS A 51 12.52 -17.39 13.57
CA LYS A 51 13.51 -16.64 12.80
C LYS A 51 14.05 -17.48 11.64
N THR A 52 14.08 -16.88 10.45
CA THR A 52 14.68 -17.48 9.26
C THR A 52 15.83 -16.61 8.80
N ASN A 53 17.04 -17.19 8.69
CA ASN A 53 18.21 -16.47 8.19
C ASN A 53 18.25 -16.42 6.66
N TYR A 54 19.10 -15.56 6.07
CA TYR A 54 19.21 -15.41 4.62
C TYR A 54 19.59 -16.70 3.91
N LYS A 55 20.50 -17.48 4.46
CA LYS A 55 20.91 -18.79 3.88
C LYS A 55 19.70 -19.71 3.74
N HIS A 56 18.89 -19.82 4.78
CA HIS A 56 17.69 -20.66 4.77
C HIS A 56 16.60 -20.09 3.87
N PHE A 57 16.37 -18.78 3.90
CA PHE A 57 15.44 -18.07 3.02
C PHE A 57 15.76 -18.31 1.54
N LEU A 58 17.01 -18.08 1.12
CA LEU A 58 17.43 -18.30 -0.26
C LEU A 58 17.30 -19.76 -0.69
N ASN A 59 17.60 -20.71 0.22
CA ASN A 59 17.37 -22.13 -0.06
C ASN A 59 15.87 -22.47 -0.24
N LYS A 60 14.97 -21.90 0.58
CA LYS A 60 13.51 -22.06 0.41
C LYS A 60 13.06 -21.57 -0.97
N ILE A 61 13.58 -20.42 -1.42
CA ILE A 61 13.28 -19.87 -2.75
C ILE A 61 13.67 -20.86 -3.86
N GLU A 62 14.89 -21.42 -3.82
CA GLU A 62 15.34 -22.41 -4.81
C GLU A 62 14.47 -23.68 -4.78
N VAL A 63 14.08 -24.17 -3.60
CA VAL A 63 13.20 -25.33 -3.45
C VAL A 63 11.81 -25.04 -4.03
N LEU A 64 11.23 -23.88 -3.73
CA LEU A 64 9.91 -23.49 -4.24
C LEU A 64 9.96 -23.23 -5.76
N GLY A 65 11.03 -22.62 -6.29
CA GLY A 65 11.21 -22.46 -7.73
C GLY A 65 11.18 -23.81 -8.46
N LYS A 66 11.85 -24.83 -7.91
CA LYS A 66 11.77 -26.21 -8.44
C LYS A 66 10.37 -26.80 -8.35
N ALA A 67 9.66 -26.53 -7.25
CA ALA A 67 8.29 -27.01 -7.06
C ALA A 67 7.33 -26.37 -8.09
N TYR A 68 7.44 -25.06 -8.34
CA TYR A 68 6.66 -24.40 -9.39
C TYR A 68 6.96 -24.95 -10.79
N LYS A 69 8.23 -25.19 -11.12
CA LYS A 69 8.61 -25.86 -12.37
C LYS A 69 8.00 -27.26 -12.48
N SER A 70 7.94 -28.03 -11.39
CA SER A 70 7.38 -29.40 -11.40
C SER A 70 5.90 -29.44 -11.73
N ILE A 71 5.18 -28.34 -11.49
CA ILE A 71 3.76 -28.21 -11.86
C ILE A 71 3.55 -27.45 -13.17
N GLY A 72 4.60 -27.22 -13.96
CA GLY A 72 4.54 -26.62 -15.29
C GLY A 72 4.44 -25.10 -15.30
N ILE A 73 4.99 -24.43 -14.30
CA ILE A 73 5.11 -22.96 -14.29
C ILE A 73 6.50 -22.60 -14.86
N ASP A 74 6.49 -21.81 -15.93
CA ASP A 74 7.67 -21.38 -16.65
C ASP A 74 7.83 -19.86 -16.67
N GLU A 75 8.92 -19.38 -17.27
CA GLU A 75 9.19 -17.96 -17.47
C GLU A 75 8.01 -17.30 -18.22
N GLY A 76 7.58 -16.14 -17.73
CA GLY A 76 6.43 -15.39 -18.27
C GLY A 76 5.05 -15.88 -17.80
N ASP A 77 4.95 -17.08 -17.21
CA ASP A 77 3.68 -17.57 -16.67
C ASP A 77 3.25 -16.78 -15.44
N MET A 78 1.96 -16.55 -15.31
CA MET A 78 1.41 -15.85 -14.14
C MET A 78 0.88 -16.84 -13.10
N VAL A 79 1.12 -16.52 -11.83
CA VAL A 79 0.63 -17.25 -10.66
C VAL A 79 -0.05 -16.28 -9.71
N THR A 80 -1.32 -16.50 -9.42
CA THR A 80 -2.04 -15.71 -8.42
C THR A 80 -1.58 -16.07 -7.02
N VAL A 81 -1.13 -15.09 -6.25
CA VAL A 81 -0.70 -15.24 -4.85
C VAL A 81 -1.76 -14.61 -3.95
N CYS A 82 -2.66 -15.46 -3.45
CA CYS A 82 -3.82 -15.11 -2.60
C CYS A 82 -3.48 -15.35 -1.13
N MET A 83 -2.49 -14.61 -0.60
CA MET A 83 -1.89 -14.88 0.70
C MET A 83 -1.96 -13.66 1.64
N PRO A 84 -2.19 -13.88 2.95
CA PRO A 84 -1.90 -12.86 3.94
C PRO A 84 -0.38 -12.70 4.13
N ASN A 85 0.03 -11.77 5.00
CA ASN A 85 1.46 -11.61 5.35
C ASN A 85 1.98 -12.87 6.05
N THR A 86 2.60 -13.74 5.28
CA THR A 86 3.16 -15.02 5.76
C THR A 86 4.50 -15.31 5.09
N PRO A 87 5.38 -16.09 5.72
CA PRO A 87 6.62 -16.56 5.09
C PRO A 87 6.38 -17.22 3.73
N GLN A 88 5.37 -18.09 3.61
CA GLN A 88 5.08 -18.78 2.33
C GLN A 88 4.72 -17.79 1.21
N GLY A 89 4.01 -16.68 1.54
CA GLY A 89 3.71 -15.63 0.57
C GLY A 89 4.96 -14.91 0.09
N VAL A 90 5.86 -14.56 1.01
CA VAL A 90 7.15 -13.92 0.69
C VAL A 90 8.06 -14.86 -0.07
N ASP A 91 8.24 -16.09 0.42
CA ASP A 91 9.11 -17.12 -0.20
C ASP A 91 8.63 -17.43 -1.63
N THR A 92 7.32 -17.56 -1.84
CA THR A 92 6.70 -17.78 -3.17
C THR A 92 6.93 -16.61 -4.11
N PHE A 93 6.74 -15.38 -3.64
CA PHE A 93 6.98 -14.18 -4.44
C PHE A 93 8.40 -14.20 -5.05
N TYR A 94 9.40 -14.45 -4.22
CA TYR A 94 10.79 -14.53 -4.69
C TYR A 94 11.08 -15.79 -5.50
N ALA A 95 10.42 -16.90 -5.21
CA ALA A 95 10.58 -18.14 -5.98
C ALA A 95 10.06 -18.00 -7.42
N LEU A 96 8.93 -17.36 -7.60
CA LEU A 96 8.38 -17.04 -8.93
C LEU A 96 9.31 -16.06 -9.65
N ASN A 97 9.75 -14.99 -8.97
CA ASN A 97 10.72 -14.07 -9.53
C ASN A 97 12.04 -14.76 -9.93
N ARG A 98 12.55 -15.72 -9.13
CA ARG A 98 13.75 -16.53 -9.42
C ARG A 98 13.65 -17.30 -10.74
N ILE A 99 12.47 -17.81 -11.08
CA ILE A 99 12.26 -18.61 -12.29
C ILE A 99 11.70 -17.82 -13.47
N GLY A 100 11.53 -16.49 -13.32
CA GLY A 100 10.98 -15.61 -14.35
C GLY A 100 9.45 -15.68 -14.51
N ALA A 101 8.76 -16.36 -13.60
CA ALA A 101 7.30 -16.32 -13.54
C ALA A 101 6.83 -15.08 -12.80
N VAL A 102 5.60 -14.62 -13.09
CA VAL A 102 5.08 -13.36 -12.61
C VAL A 102 4.01 -13.60 -11.53
N PRO A 103 4.27 -13.26 -10.25
CA PRO A 103 3.26 -13.29 -9.22
C PRO A 103 2.22 -12.18 -9.44
N ALA A 104 0.93 -12.54 -9.43
CA ALA A 104 -0.19 -11.63 -9.36
C ALA A 104 -0.69 -11.60 -7.91
N MET A 105 -0.37 -10.51 -7.20
CA MET A 105 -0.60 -10.41 -5.76
C MET A 105 -2.02 -9.92 -5.47
N ILE A 106 -2.82 -10.71 -4.74
CA ILE A 106 -4.21 -10.35 -4.42
C ILE A 106 -4.54 -10.53 -2.95
N HIS A 107 -5.58 -9.83 -2.49
CA HIS A 107 -6.03 -9.92 -1.11
C HIS A 107 -6.80 -11.22 -0.87
N PRO A 108 -6.49 -12.01 0.18
CA PRO A 108 -7.20 -13.27 0.47
C PRO A 108 -8.65 -13.08 0.93
N LEU A 109 -9.02 -11.86 1.36
CA LEU A 109 -10.40 -11.53 1.74
C LEU A 109 -11.23 -10.93 0.59
N SER A 110 -10.65 -10.76 -0.61
CA SER A 110 -11.40 -10.32 -1.80
C SER A 110 -12.65 -11.17 -2.01
N ALA A 111 -13.69 -10.58 -2.61
CA ALA A 111 -14.91 -11.29 -2.96
C ALA A 111 -14.64 -12.41 -3.97
N VAL A 112 -15.51 -13.43 -4.01
CA VAL A 112 -15.37 -14.59 -4.92
C VAL A 112 -15.25 -14.14 -6.39
N GLY A 113 -16.09 -13.19 -6.82
CA GLY A 113 -16.05 -12.64 -8.17
C GLY A 113 -14.78 -11.85 -8.48
N GLU A 114 -14.24 -11.11 -7.51
CA GLU A 114 -12.96 -10.40 -7.66
C GLU A 114 -11.79 -11.38 -7.83
N ILE A 115 -11.75 -12.45 -7.02
CA ILE A 115 -10.71 -13.48 -7.15
C ILE A 115 -10.78 -14.12 -8.54
N ALA A 116 -11.97 -14.46 -9.00
CA ALA A 116 -12.18 -14.99 -10.35
C ALA A 116 -11.76 -13.99 -11.44
N PHE A 117 -12.07 -12.71 -11.27
CA PHE A 117 -11.64 -11.63 -12.17
C PHE A 117 -10.11 -11.56 -12.26
N TYR A 118 -9.41 -11.56 -11.12
CA TYR A 118 -7.95 -11.49 -11.09
C TYR A 118 -7.30 -12.69 -11.78
N ILE A 119 -7.78 -13.90 -11.51
CA ILE A 119 -7.28 -15.14 -12.14
C ILE A 119 -7.53 -15.11 -13.65
N ASN A 120 -8.73 -14.69 -14.10
CA ASN A 120 -9.05 -14.60 -15.52
C ASN A 120 -8.25 -13.51 -16.24
N SER A 121 -8.10 -12.33 -15.64
CA SER A 121 -7.39 -11.20 -16.26
C SER A 121 -5.88 -11.47 -16.42
N THR A 122 -5.30 -12.23 -15.51
CA THR A 122 -3.89 -12.64 -15.56
C THR A 122 -3.68 -13.96 -16.31
N GLN A 123 -4.72 -14.71 -16.65
CA GLN A 123 -4.60 -16.08 -17.16
C GLN A 123 -3.67 -16.95 -16.28
N SER A 124 -3.79 -16.80 -14.95
CA SER A 124 -2.91 -17.50 -14.01
C SER A 124 -3.03 -19.00 -14.11
N LYS A 125 -1.90 -19.70 -14.33
CA LYS A 125 -1.82 -21.17 -14.40
C LYS A 125 -1.94 -21.86 -13.04
N ALA A 126 -1.61 -21.12 -11.96
CA ALA A 126 -1.75 -21.62 -10.59
C ALA A 126 -2.18 -20.51 -9.64
N VAL A 127 -2.75 -20.92 -8.50
CA VAL A 127 -3.07 -20.05 -7.36
C VAL A 127 -2.40 -20.63 -6.12
N LEU A 128 -1.66 -19.81 -5.39
CA LEU A 128 -1.25 -20.11 -4.02
C LEU A 128 -2.27 -19.51 -3.06
N VAL A 129 -2.74 -20.31 -2.11
CA VAL A 129 -3.68 -19.87 -1.08
C VAL A 129 -3.37 -20.54 0.25
N VAL A 130 -3.67 -19.87 1.36
CA VAL A 130 -3.62 -20.50 2.69
C VAL A 130 -4.91 -21.28 2.96
N ASP A 131 -4.79 -22.38 3.69
CA ASP A 131 -5.86 -23.31 4.02
C ASP A 131 -7.17 -22.67 4.52
N LEU A 132 -7.09 -21.57 5.25
CA LEU A 132 -8.24 -20.82 5.77
C LEU A 132 -9.13 -20.20 4.66
N PHE A 133 -8.57 -19.92 3.49
CA PHE A 133 -9.26 -19.24 2.36
C PHE A 133 -9.42 -20.12 1.12
N TYR A 134 -8.96 -21.35 1.18
CA TYR A 134 -8.93 -22.26 0.03
C TYR A 134 -10.33 -22.54 -0.55
N GLU A 135 -11.38 -22.74 0.30
CA GLU A 135 -12.76 -22.95 -0.15
C GLU A 135 -13.28 -21.77 -0.99
N LYS A 136 -12.94 -20.53 -0.59
CA LYS A 136 -13.29 -19.31 -1.33
C LYS A 136 -12.63 -19.28 -2.72
N VAL A 137 -11.38 -19.70 -2.82
CA VAL A 137 -10.67 -19.82 -4.10
C VAL A 137 -11.32 -20.88 -4.98
N LEU A 138 -11.68 -22.05 -4.44
CA LEU A 138 -12.39 -23.08 -5.20
C LEU A 138 -13.73 -22.59 -5.73
N GLU A 139 -14.48 -21.79 -4.95
CA GLU A 139 -15.71 -21.18 -5.41
C GLU A 139 -15.46 -20.19 -6.56
N ALA A 140 -14.41 -19.38 -6.45
CA ALA A 140 -14.01 -18.46 -7.53
C ALA A 140 -13.61 -19.19 -8.81
N LEU A 141 -12.96 -20.36 -8.70
CA LEU A 141 -12.56 -21.16 -9.87
C LEU A 141 -13.73 -21.68 -10.70
N LYS A 142 -14.95 -21.75 -10.15
CA LYS A 142 -16.16 -22.07 -10.95
C LYS A 142 -16.46 -21.00 -12.01
N GLN A 143 -15.95 -19.78 -11.85
CA GLN A 143 -16.10 -18.66 -12.77
C GLN A 143 -14.84 -18.43 -13.64
N VAL A 144 -13.81 -19.26 -13.48
CA VAL A 144 -12.56 -19.17 -14.24
C VAL A 144 -12.66 -20.02 -15.51
N LYS A 145 -12.20 -19.48 -16.64
CA LYS A 145 -12.41 -20.01 -17.99
C LYS A 145 -11.28 -20.93 -18.49
N HIS A 146 -10.27 -21.18 -17.67
CA HIS A 146 -9.10 -22.00 -18.02
C HIS A 146 -8.68 -22.88 -16.84
N PRO A 147 -7.92 -23.95 -17.06
CA PRO A 147 -7.45 -24.81 -16.00
C PRO A 147 -6.47 -24.10 -15.08
N VAL A 148 -6.64 -24.24 -13.76
CA VAL A 148 -5.79 -23.64 -12.74
C VAL A 148 -5.42 -24.68 -11.69
N LYS A 149 -4.14 -24.76 -11.32
CA LYS A 149 -3.67 -25.55 -10.19
C LYS A 149 -3.78 -24.74 -8.90
N VAL A 150 -4.21 -25.36 -7.81
CA VAL A 150 -4.34 -24.71 -6.51
C VAL A 150 -3.31 -25.32 -5.56
N VAL A 151 -2.36 -24.51 -5.10
CA VAL A 151 -1.40 -24.90 -4.08
C VAL A 151 -1.90 -24.38 -2.74
N VAL A 152 -2.08 -25.28 -1.77
CA VAL A 152 -2.64 -24.93 -0.47
C VAL A 152 -1.56 -24.99 0.59
N ALA A 153 -1.19 -23.81 1.12
CA ALA A 153 -0.22 -23.65 2.20
C ALA A 153 -0.92 -23.68 3.57
N HIS A 154 -0.19 -24.08 4.60
CA HIS A 154 -0.68 -24.14 5.96
C HIS A 154 0.09 -23.19 6.87
N ILE A 155 -0.61 -22.29 7.57
CA ILE A 155 0.02 -21.33 8.49
C ILE A 155 0.81 -22.05 9.58
N LYS A 156 0.31 -23.20 10.08
CA LYS A 156 0.95 -23.99 11.13
C LYS A 156 2.39 -24.39 10.81
N ASP A 157 2.73 -24.58 9.53
CA ASP A 157 4.07 -25.04 9.11
C ASP A 157 5.15 -23.96 9.32
N GLU A 158 4.75 -22.71 9.40
CA GLU A 158 5.66 -21.59 9.67
C GLU A 158 5.64 -21.12 11.13
N LEU A 159 4.82 -21.71 12.00
CA LEU A 159 4.82 -21.40 13.42
C LEU A 159 5.97 -22.09 14.17
N PRO A 160 6.54 -21.48 15.22
CA PRO A 160 7.50 -22.14 16.08
C PRO A 160 6.84 -23.20 16.99
N PHE A 161 7.62 -24.17 17.46
CA PHE A 161 7.19 -25.06 18.52
C PHE A 161 7.01 -24.29 19.84
N PRO A 162 5.95 -24.54 20.65
CA PRO A 162 4.87 -25.50 20.44
C PRO A 162 3.64 -24.93 19.70
N LEU A 163 3.69 -23.68 19.21
CA LEU A 163 2.53 -23.00 18.59
C LEU A 163 2.02 -23.77 17.36
N ASN A 164 2.91 -24.40 16.58
CA ASN A 164 2.52 -25.21 15.43
C ASN A 164 1.61 -26.40 15.82
N MET A 165 1.84 -27.01 16.99
CA MET A 165 1.02 -28.12 17.50
C MET A 165 -0.31 -27.61 18.09
N LEU A 166 -0.30 -26.45 18.74
CA LEU A 166 -1.46 -25.84 19.37
C LEU A 166 -2.38 -25.12 18.39
N TYR A 167 -1.86 -24.77 17.21
CA TYR A 167 -2.59 -23.99 16.21
C TYR A 167 -3.97 -24.54 15.86
N PRO A 168 -4.19 -25.87 15.63
CA PRO A 168 -5.50 -26.42 15.36
C PRO A 168 -6.53 -26.21 16.47
N LEU A 169 -6.09 -25.97 17.70
CA LEU A 169 -6.94 -25.68 18.87
C LEU A 169 -7.32 -24.20 18.97
N THR A 170 -6.53 -23.31 18.35
CA THR A 170 -6.72 -21.85 18.45
C THR A 170 -7.53 -21.28 17.29
N VAL A 171 -7.67 -22.02 16.19
CA VAL A 171 -8.38 -21.57 14.98
C VAL A 171 -9.89 -21.69 15.17
N LYS A 172 -10.61 -20.56 15.07
CA LYS A 172 -12.09 -20.54 15.20
C LYS A 172 -12.81 -21.36 14.12
N LYS A 173 -12.32 -21.31 12.89
CA LYS A 173 -12.83 -22.11 11.78
C LYS A 173 -11.75 -23.10 11.33
N LYS A 174 -12.02 -24.40 11.48
CA LYS A 174 -11.10 -25.43 10.98
C LYS A 174 -11.08 -25.38 9.46
N PRO A 175 -9.87 -25.46 8.82
CA PRO A 175 -9.79 -25.62 7.38
C PRO A 175 -10.53 -26.86 6.92
N ALA A 176 -11.17 -26.78 5.76
CA ALA A 176 -11.76 -27.95 5.15
C ALA A 176 -10.68 -28.96 4.70
N PRO A 177 -10.96 -30.26 4.77
CA PRO A 177 -10.03 -31.26 4.26
C PRO A 177 -9.83 -31.08 2.76
N LEU A 178 -8.58 -31.25 2.29
CA LEU A 178 -8.30 -31.17 0.85
C LEU A 178 -8.92 -32.38 0.12
N PRO A 179 -9.51 -32.17 -1.08
CA PRO A 179 -10.12 -33.23 -1.87
C PRO A 179 -9.03 -34.17 -2.41
N LYS A 180 -9.10 -35.44 -2.06
CA LYS A 180 -8.14 -36.47 -2.49
C LYS A 180 -8.21 -36.78 -3.99
N ASP A 181 -9.38 -36.58 -4.59
CA ASP A 181 -9.65 -36.94 -5.99
C ASP A 181 -9.41 -35.79 -6.99
N ASN A 182 -9.13 -34.58 -6.50
CA ASN A 182 -8.87 -33.43 -7.35
C ASN A 182 -7.37 -33.19 -7.56
N LYS A 183 -6.84 -33.69 -8.67
CA LYS A 183 -5.41 -33.56 -9.04
C LYS A 183 -4.94 -32.11 -9.26
N ASN A 184 -5.88 -31.15 -9.34
CA ASN A 184 -5.54 -29.74 -9.45
C ASN A 184 -5.35 -29.06 -8.10
N VAL A 185 -5.72 -29.71 -6.98
CA VAL A 185 -5.48 -29.20 -5.61
C VAL A 185 -4.30 -29.95 -5.02
N ILE A 186 -3.25 -29.24 -4.69
CA ILE A 186 -1.95 -29.78 -4.28
C ILE A 186 -1.64 -29.28 -2.86
N ASP A 187 -1.46 -30.20 -1.93
CA ASP A 187 -0.99 -29.88 -0.58
C ASP A 187 0.42 -29.31 -0.63
N TRP A 188 0.74 -28.37 0.26
CA TRP A 188 2.04 -27.70 0.34
C TRP A 188 3.22 -28.69 0.45
N SER A 189 3.06 -29.74 1.22
CA SER A 189 4.12 -30.76 1.38
C SER A 189 4.36 -31.56 0.10
N ASP A 190 3.29 -31.93 -0.60
CA ASP A 190 3.36 -32.65 -1.88
C ASP A 190 3.91 -31.75 -2.98
N PHE A 191 3.51 -30.48 -2.99
CA PHE A 191 4.03 -29.46 -3.90
C PHE A 191 5.56 -29.33 -3.78
N ILE A 192 6.07 -29.13 -2.56
CA ILE A 192 7.51 -29.05 -2.31
C ILE A 192 8.22 -30.33 -2.73
N SER A 193 7.64 -31.49 -2.39
CA SER A 193 8.25 -32.79 -2.68
C SER A 193 8.35 -33.06 -4.17
N GLY A 194 7.39 -32.61 -4.96
CA GLY A 194 7.35 -32.70 -6.42
C GLY A 194 8.55 -32.04 -7.10
N GLY A 195 9.09 -30.98 -6.51
CA GLY A 195 10.25 -30.25 -7.04
C GLY A 195 11.61 -30.93 -6.88
N LYS A 196 11.73 -32.00 -6.06
CA LYS A 196 13.04 -32.59 -5.69
C LYS A 196 13.94 -33.02 -6.86
N LYS A 197 13.33 -33.45 -7.97
CA LYS A 197 14.08 -33.94 -9.16
C LYS A 197 14.28 -32.83 -10.21
N VAL A 198 13.70 -31.65 -10.02
CA VAL A 198 13.78 -30.54 -10.98
C VAL A 198 15.08 -29.77 -10.78
N LYS A 199 15.72 -29.39 -11.88
CA LYS A 199 16.86 -28.47 -11.89
C LYS A 199 16.40 -27.13 -12.39
N LEU A 200 16.81 -26.05 -11.73
CA LEU A 200 16.59 -24.69 -12.21
C LEU A 200 17.69 -24.29 -13.18
N SER A 201 17.35 -23.42 -14.11
CA SER A 201 18.32 -22.75 -14.97
C SER A 201 19.19 -21.77 -14.16
N ASP A 202 20.42 -21.57 -14.58
CA ASP A 202 21.31 -20.52 -14.04
C ASP A 202 21.01 -19.13 -14.63
N LYS A 203 20.01 -19.04 -15.53
CA LYS A 203 19.55 -17.76 -16.05
C LYS A 203 18.57 -17.12 -15.07
N PHE A 204 18.68 -15.82 -14.94
CA PHE A 204 17.81 -14.97 -14.13
C PHE A 204 17.07 -13.96 -15.01
N PRO A 205 15.89 -13.49 -14.57
CA PRO A 205 15.19 -12.41 -15.25
C PRO A 205 16.02 -11.11 -15.26
N LYS A 206 15.78 -10.29 -16.29
CA LYS A 206 16.45 -8.99 -16.45
C LYS A 206 15.70 -7.90 -15.68
N ALA A 207 16.32 -6.74 -15.58
CA ALA A 207 15.75 -5.56 -14.92
C ALA A 207 14.39 -5.15 -15.50
N GLU A 208 14.22 -5.18 -16.83
CA GLU A 208 13.01 -4.76 -17.55
C GLU A 208 11.91 -5.82 -17.61
N ASP A 209 12.20 -7.05 -17.16
CA ASP A 209 11.19 -8.11 -17.13
C ASP A 209 10.17 -7.81 -16.03
N THR A 210 8.90 -8.13 -16.30
CA THR A 210 7.82 -7.94 -15.33
C THR A 210 8.07 -8.83 -14.12
N ALA A 211 8.21 -8.22 -12.95
CA ALA A 211 8.47 -8.90 -11.69
C ALA A 211 7.19 -9.22 -10.91
N VAL A 212 6.16 -8.41 -11.08
CA VAL A 212 4.91 -8.55 -10.33
C VAL A 212 3.75 -7.82 -11.01
N ILE A 213 2.53 -8.35 -10.83
CA ILE A 213 1.29 -7.63 -11.08
C ILE A 213 0.70 -7.25 -9.73
N LEU A 214 0.49 -5.94 -9.51
CA LEU A 214 -0.30 -5.42 -8.40
C LEU A 214 -1.61 -4.88 -8.93
N PHE A 215 -2.66 -4.98 -8.11
CA PHE A 215 -3.97 -4.46 -8.50
C PHE A 215 -4.28 -3.18 -7.73
N SER A 216 -4.66 -2.13 -8.45
CA SER A 216 -5.23 -0.93 -7.85
C SER A 216 -6.75 -1.04 -7.80
N GLY A 217 -7.36 -0.57 -6.72
CA GLY A 217 -8.80 -0.32 -6.69
C GLY A 217 -9.11 0.79 -7.69
N GLY A 218 -9.56 0.42 -8.90
CA GLY A 218 -9.87 1.39 -9.94
C GLY A 218 -10.92 2.40 -9.46
N THR A 219 -10.66 3.67 -9.73
CA THR A 219 -11.64 4.75 -9.54
C THR A 219 -12.88 4.60 -10.45
N THR A 220 -12.81 3.70 -11.43
CA THR A 220 -13.87 3.39 -12.42
C THR A 220 -14.63 2.10 -12.13
N GLY A 221 -14.47 1.48 -10.94
CA GLY A 221 -15.19 0.25 -10.55
C GLY A 221 -14.46 -1.06 -10.85
N THR A 222 -13.59 -1.13 -11.85
CA THR A 222 -12.81 -2.35 -12.16
C THR A 222 -11.35 -2.20 -11.75
N SER A 223 -10.82 -3.17 -11.01
CA SER A 223 -9.41 -3.20 -10.61
C SER A 223 -8.51 -3.34 -11.84
N LYS A 224 -7.42 -2.53 -11.88
CA LYS A 224 -6.42 -2.57 -12.96
C LYS A 224 -5.18 -3.33 -12.52
N GLY A 225 -4.71 -4.27 -13.32
CA GLY A 225 -3.43 -4.95 -13.11
C GLY A 225 -2.26 -4.07 -13.58
N ILE A 226 -1.37 -3.70 -12.67
CA ILE A 226 -0.23 -2.83 -12.90
C ILE A 226 1.01 -3.70 -13.05
N LYS A 227 1.68 -3.62 -14.22
CA LYS A 227 2.92 -4.35 -14.51
C LYS A 227 4.12 -3.59 -13.95
N LEU A 228 4.77 -4.14 -12.93
CA LEU A 228 5.99 -3.61 -12.36
C LEU A 228 7.18 -4.51 -12.69
N THR A 229 8.28 -3.91 -13.11
CA THR A 229 9.49 -4.62 -13.50
C THR A 229 10.42 -4.85 -12.30
N ASN A 230 11.43 -5.70 -12.48
CA ASN A 230 12.50 -5.84 -11.49
C ASN A 230 13.20 -4.51 -11.22
N LEU A 231 13.43 -3.70 -12.27
CA LEU A 231 14.00 -2.36 -12.11
C LEU A 231 13.12 -1.47 -11.23
N ASN A 232 11.80 -1.42 -11.48
CA ASN A 232 10.90 -0.57 -10.69
C ASN A 232 10.99 -0.90 -9.20
N MET A 233 10.97 -2.19 -8.86
CA MET A 233 11.02 -2.66 -7.48
C MET A 233 12.40 -2.43 -6.84
N ASN A 234 13.49 -2.75 -7.55
CA ASN A 234 14.86 -2.53 -7.07
C ASN A 234 15.17 -1.03 -6.92
N ALA A 235 14.69 -0.19 -7.85
CA ALA A 235 14.86 1.26 -7.78
C ALA A 235 14.14 1.84 -6.55
N LEU A 236 12.89 1.45 -6.30
CA LEU A 236 12.19 1.86 -5.09
C LEU A 236 13.02 1.53 -3.84
N ALA A 237 13.50 0.29 -3.73
CA ALA A 237 14.25 -0.15 -2.56
C ALA A 237 15.55 0.65 -2.36
N ALA A 238 16.27 0.95 -3.45
CA ALA A 238 17.49 1.75 -3.41
C ALA A 238 17.19 3.21 -3.03
N GLN A 239 16.15 3.80 -3.64
CA GLN A 239 15.71 5.17 -3.34
C GLN A 239 15.27 5.33 -1.88
N VAL A 240 14.42 4.43 -1.38
CA VAL A 240 13.99 4.44 0.03
C VAL A 240 15.19 4.31 0.96
N ALA A 241 16.14 3.42 0.64
CA ALA A 241 17.35 3.25 1.45
C ALA A 241 18.23 4.50 1.47
N ALA A 242 18.42 5.17 0.31
CA ALA A 242 19.23 6.38 0.21
C ALA A 242 18.58 7.58 0.92
N ASN A 243 17.25 7.70 0.82
CA ASN A 243 16.51 8.86 1.35
C ASN A 243 15.98 8.64 2.78
N ALA A 244 16.31 7.51 3.43
CA ALA A 244 15.83 7.20 4.78
C ALA A 244 16.33 8.18 5.85
N GLY A 245 17.51 8.78 5.66
CA GLY A 245 18.13 9.67 6.64
C GLY A 245 18.87 8.94 7.78
N PHE A 246 19.05 7.63 7.65
CA PHE A 246 19.80 6.78 8.59
C PHE A 246 20.41 5.57 7.88
N THR A 247 21.41 4.95 8.48
CA THR A 247 22.04 3.76 7.91
C THR A 247 21.08 2.55 7.90
N MET A 248 21.07 1.78 6.82
CA MET A 248 20.29 0.53 6.72
C MET A 248 20.89 -0.64 7.52
N GLU A 249 22.06 -0.48 8.12
CA GLU A 249 22.65 -1.54 8.93
C GLU A 249 21.80 -1.84 10.16
N GLY A 250 21.55 -3.12 10.41
CA GLY A 250 20.68 -3.56 11.51
C GLY A 250 19.20 -3.17 11.35
N LEU A 251 18.75 -2.91 10.13
CA LEU A 251 17.35 -2.61 9.86
C LEU A 251 16.43 -3.74 10.34
N ARG A 252 15.39 -3.37 11.08
CA ARG A 252 14.30 -4.23 11.54
C ARG A 252 12.97 -3.58 11.18
N MET A 253 12.41 -3.99 10.06
CA MET A 253 11.19 -3.42 9.48
C MET A 253 9.95 -4.07 10.11
N PHE A 254 9.03 -3.26 10.64
CA PHE A 254 7.71 -3.73 11.05
C PHE A 254 6.82 -3.93 9.81
N SER A 255 6.87 -5.13 9.23
CA SER A 255 6.20 -5.45 7.96
C SER A 255 4.72 -5.81 8.20
N VAL A 256 3.96 -4.79 8.57
CA VAL A 256 2.51 -4.88 8.88
C VAL A 256 1.64 -4.59 7.66
N MET A 257 2.16 -3.80 6.71
CA MET A 257 1.42 -3.47 5.50
C MET A 257 1.25 -4.71 4.61
N PRO A 258 0.10 -4.84 3.93
CA PRO A 258 -0.21 -6.03 3.15
C PRO A 258 0.77 -6.32 2.02
N LEU A 259 1.22 -7.56 1.90
CA LEU A 259 2.19 -7.98 0.88
C LEU A 259 1.61 -7.97 -0.57
N PHE A 260 0.29 -7.89 -0.71
CA PHE A 260 -0.36 -7.73 -2.02
C PHE A 260 -0.47 -6.25 -2.48
N HIS A 261 0.08 -5.32 -1.70
CA HIS A 261 0.13 -3.90 -2.02
C HIS A 261 1.59 -3.42 -2.13
N GLY A 262 1.86 -2.47 -3.05
CA GLY A 262 3.23 -1.97 -3.28
C GLY A 262 3.92 -1.45 -2.01
N PHE A 263 3.19 -0.83 -1.08
CA PHE A 263 3.74 -0.34 0.17
C PHE A 263 4.23 -1.48 1.08
N GLY A 264 3.44 -2.55 1.21
CA GLY A 264 3.87 -3.72 1.97
C GLY A 264 4.97 -4.51 1.28
N LEU A 265 4.80 -4.81 -0.01
CA LEU A 265 5.74 -5.62 -0.77
C LEU A 265 7.05 -4.87 -1.08
N GLY A 266 6.96 -3.64 -1.60
CA GLY A 266 8.10 -2.83 -2.02
C GLY A 266 8.85 -2.25 -0.83
N VAL A 267 8.18 -1.41 -0.02
CA VAL A 267 8.83 -0.74 1.12
C VAL A 267 8.98 -1.69 2.32
N GLY A 268 7.90 -2.38 2.71
CA GLY A 268 7.88 -3.21 3.92
C GLY A 268 8.69 -4.50 3.83
N ILE A 269 8.81 -5.11 2.66
CA ILE A 269 9.51 -6.40 2.45
C ILE A 269 10.78 -6.21 1.61
N HIS A 270 10.64 -5.76 0.33
CA HIS A 270 11.77 -5.78 -0.59
C HIS A 270 12.90 -4.83 -0.18
N THR A 271 12.57 -3.60 0.26
CA THR A 271 13.59 -2.65 0.76
C THR A 271 14.36 -3.25 1.94
N ALA A 272 13.68 -3.87 2.90
CA ALA A 272 14.34 -4.46 4.06
C ALA A 272 15.25 -5.64 3.66
N LEU A 273 14.80 -6.54 2.77
CA LEU A 273 15.58 -7.69 2.33
C LEU A 273 16.77 -7.26 1.44
N MET A 274 16.58 -6.30 0.53
CA MET A 274 17.66 -5.76 -0.31
C MET A 274 18.70 -4.99 0.52
N ALA A 275 18.28 -4.39 1.63
CA ALA A 275 19.21 -3.81 2.60
C ALA A 275 19.96 -4.84 3.47
N SER A 276 19.66 -6.14 3.36
CA SER A 276 20.08 -7.22 4.25
C SER A 276 19.64 -7.02 5.71
N GLY A 277 18.50 -6.38 5.91
CA GLY A 277 17.81 -6.20 7.18
C GLY A 277 16.91 -7.38 7.55
N THR A 278 16.03 -7.17 8.53
CA THR A 278 15.06 -8.17 9.00
C THR A 278 13.64 -7.67 8.79
N CYS A 279 12.79 -8.45 8.11
CA CYS A 279 11.35 -8.23 8.06
C CYS A 279 10.66 -8.88 9.25
N ILE A 280 9.97 -8.12 10.06
CA ILE A 280 9.08 -8.63 11.12
C ILE A 280 7.70 -8.77 10.50
N ILE A 281 7.36 -9.97 10.04
CA ILE A 281 6.12 -10.23 9.30
C ILE A 281 4.96 -10.33 10.28
N ILE A 282 4.03 -9.40 10.19
CA ILE A 282 2.81 -9.35 11.01
C ILE A 282 1.62 -9.83 10.17
N PRO A 283 1.05 -11.02 10.47
CA PRO A 283 0.00 -11.61 9.63
C PRO A 283 -1.34 -10.89 9.75
N GLN A 284 -1.62 -10.33 10.92
CA GLN A 284 -2.84 -9.59 11.22
C GLN A 284 -2.54 -8.50 12.23
N PHE A 285 -2.78 -7.26 11.83
CA PHE A 285 -2.69 -6.11 12.72
C PHE A 285 -3.96 -5.97 13.55
N THR A 286 -3.80 -5.69 14.85
CA THR A 286 -4.90 -5.25 15.73
C THR A 286 -4.39 -4.20 16.70
N ILE A 287 -5.24 -3.25 17.07
CA ILE A 287 -4.92 -2.22 18.09
C ILE A 287 -4.48 -2.88 19.40
N LYS A 288 -5.16 -3.96 19.81
CA LYS A 288 -4.88 -4.69 21.07
C LYS A 288 -3.49 -5.33 21.14
N THR A 289 -2.90 -5.67 19.98
CA THR A 289 -1.61 -6.35 19.93
C THR A 289 -0.45 -5.42 19.58
N TYR A 290 -0.73 -4.19 19.20
CA TYR A 290 0.27 -3.29 18.61
C TYR A 290 1.42 -3.01 19.60
N ALA A 291 1.12 -2.49 20.79
CA ALA A 291 2.14 -2.20 21.81
C ALA A 291 2.95 -3.46 22.18
N ARG A 292 2.27 -4.60 22.39
CA ARG A 292 2.90 -5.90 22.68
C ARG A 292 3.88 -6.29 21.57
N ASP A 293 3.47 -6.17 20.32
CA ASP A 293 4.28 -6.61 19.18
C ASP A 293 5.50 -5.67 18.96
N VAL A 294 5.31 -4.36 19.13
CA VAL A 294 6.43 -3.39 19.11
C VAL A 294 7.41 -3.66 20.27
N LYS A 295 6.91 -3.86 21.50
CA LYS A 295 7.73 -4.18 22.68
C LYS A 295 8.53 -5.49 22.49
N LYS A 296 7.87 -6.52 21.95
CA LYS A 296 8.45 -7.86 21.73
C LYS A 296 9.50 -7.87 20.64
N TYR A 297 9.18 -7.30 19.49
CA TYR A 297 10.01 -7.44 18.29
C TYR A 297 11.02 -6.30 18.13
N LYS A 298 10.83 -5.18 18.80
CA LYS A 298 11.67 -3.97 18.73
C LYS A 298 12.03 -3.60 17.29
N PRO A 299 11.03 -3.35 16.40
CA PRO A 299 11.31 -2.83 15.07
C PRO A 299 11.96 -1.45 15.21
N ASN A 300 12.97 -1.16 14.39
CA ASN A 300 13.54 0.18 14.38
C ASN A 300 13.00 1.06 13.24
N VAL A 301 12.21 0.46 12.35
CA VAL A 301 11.45 1.19 11.32
C VAL A 301 10.01 0.68 11.28
N ILE A 302 9.07 1.60 11.28
CA ILE A 302 7.63 1.35 11.12
C ILE A 302 7.14 2.12 9.90
N VAL A 303 6.46 1.40 8.99
CA VAL A 303 5.82 1.99 7.81
C VAL A 303 4.32 1.71 7.86
N GLY A 304 3.51 2.72 7.56
CA GLY A 304 2.07 2.54 7.64
C GLY A 304 1.25 3.66 7.01
N VAL A 305 -0.04 3.46 7.02
CA VAL A 305 -1.06 4.44 6.63
C VAL A 305 -1.52 5.25 7.84
N PRO A 306 -2.18 6.42 7.68
CA PRO A 306 -2.63 7.25 8.81
C PRO A 306 -3.41 6.48 9.88
N THR A 307 -4.25 5.53 9.49
CA THR A 307 -5.01 4.70 10.44
C THR A 307 -4.14 3.78 11.31
N LEU A 308 -2.91 3.46 10.91
CA LEU A 308 -1.94 2.75 11.76
C LEU A 308 -1.42 3.67 12.87
N TYR A 309 -1.23 4.94 12.57
CA TYR A 309 -0.75 5.96 13.52
C TYR A 309 -1.87 6.41 14.45
N GLU A 310 -3.10 6.51 13.97
CA GLU A 310 -4.27 6.66 14.83
C GLU A 310 -4.38 5.48 15.82
N ALA A 311 -4.20 4.25 15.32
CA ALA A 311 -4.19 3.06 16.16
C ALA A 311 -3.05 3.08 17.20
N LEU A 312 -1.88 3.65 16.89
CA LEU A 312 -0.80 3.85 17.85
C LEU A 312 -1.26 4.69 19.05
N LEU A 313 -1.93 5.81 18.79
CA LEU A 313 -2.43 6.73 19.82
C LEU A 313 -3.56 6.11 20.69
N ARG A 314 -4.27 5.12 20.15
CA ARG A 314 -5.35 4.40 20.84
C ARG A 314 -4.91 3.12 21.51
N SER A 315 -3.71 2.64 21.23
CA SER A 315 -3.21 1.39 21.78
C SER A 315 -2.83 1.56 23.26
N GLU A 316 -3.36 0.70 24.10
CA GLU A 316 -2.91 0.58 25.48
C GLU A 316 -1.59 -0.21 25.56
N GLY A 317 -0.78 0.05 26.59
CA GLY A 317 0.45 -0.71 26.88
C GLY A 317 1.71 -0.18 26.20
N PHE A 318 1.69 1.01 25.61
CA PHE A 318 2.90 1.75 25.27
C PHE A 318 3.46 2.44 26.54
N ASP A 319 3.96 1.65 27.48
CA ASP A 319 4.56 2.07 28.74
C ASP A 319 6.08 1.92 28.75
N PHE A 320 6.70 1.86 27.58
CA PHE A 320 8.11 1.58 27.39
C PHE A 320 8.78 2.58 26.44
N ASP A 321 10.10 2.66 26.57
CA ASP A 321 10.96 3.52 25.79
C ASP A 321 10.95 3.15 24.29
N LEU A 322 10.80 4.16 23.42
CA LEU A 322 10.80 4.03 21.95
C LEU A 322 12.08 4.60 21.30
N SER A 323 13.12 4.88 22.08
CA SER A 323 14.40 5.43 21.58
C SER A 323 15.11 4.53 20.55
N PHE A 324 14.72 3.25 20.46
CA PHE A 324 15.22 2.32 19.44
C PHE A 324 14.67 2.58 18.04
N LEU A 325 13.61 3.40 17.89
CA LEU A 325 13.07 3.78 16.60
C LEU A 325 14.02 4.72 15.86
N ARG A 326 14.23 4.42 14.58
CA ARG A 326 15.10 5.17 13.67
C ARG A 326 14.31 5.85 12.55
N GLY A 327 13.10 5.37 12.27
CA GLY A 327 12.23 5.93 11.26
C GLY A 327 10.78 5.49 11.41
N MET A 328 9.87 6.44 11.22
CA MET A 328 8.43 6.21 11.06
C MET A 328 7.94 6.92 9.81
N PHE A 329 7.36 6.15 8.88
CA PHE A 329 6.97 6.66 7.57
C PHE A 329 5.48 6.43 7.32
N CYS A 330 4.77 7.50 7.04
CA CYS A 330 3.36 7.50 6.72
C CYS A 330 3.15 7.72 5.23
N GLY A 331 2.28 6.97 4.60
CA GLY A 331 1.94 7.15 3.19
C GLY A 331 0.70 6.37 2.78
N GLY A 332 0.37 6.47 1.51
CA GLY A 332 -0.76 5.75 0.93
C GLY A 332 -2.12 6.43 1.13
N ASP A 333 -2.26 7.31 2.09
CA ASP A 333 -3.39 8.22 2.29
C ASP A 333 -2.89 9.52 2.91
N SER A 334 -3.70 10.58 2.91
CA SER A 334 -3.33 11.89 3.47
C SER A 334 -3.16 11.82 4.99
N LEU A 335 -2.02 12.25 5.49
CA LEU A 335 -1.76 12.43 6.92
C LEU A 335 -2.18 13.85 7.30
N SER A 336 -3.21 14.00 8.13
CA SER A 336 -3.57 15.34 8.60
C SER A 336 -2.47 15.94 9.48
N VAL A 337 -2.29 17.25 9.38
CA VAL A 337 -1.30 17.99 10.17
C VAL A 337 -1.48 17.73 11.67
N GLU A 338 -2.72 17.66 12.11
CA GLU A 338 -3.04 17.43 13.52
C GLU A 338 -2.72 16.00 13.97
N LEU A 339 -3.00 14.98 13.14
CA LEU A 339 -2.60 13.60 13.46
C LEU A 339 -1.08 13.49 13.56
N LYS A 340 -0.35 14.11 12.62
CA LYS A 340 1.12 14.16 12.67
C LYS A 340 1.62 14.78 13.97
N LYS A 341 1.12 15.96 14.36
CA LYS A 341 1.49 16.63 15.62
C LYS A 341 1.25 15.74 16.85
N LYS A 342 0.11 15.04 16.88
CA LYS A 342 -0.25 14.12 17.98
C LYS A 342 0.73 12.94 18.06
N VAL A 343 1.07 12.35 16.91
CA VAL A 343 2.00 11.21 16.85
C VAL A 343 3.42 11.65 17.19
N ASP A 344 3.89 12.80 16.68
CA ASP A 344 5.21 13.33 17.01
C ASP A 344 5.35 13.65 18.51
N LYS A 345 4.29 14.20 19.13
CA LYS A 345 4.22 14.37 20.58
C LYS A 345 4.31 13.04 21.32
N PHE A 346 3.52 12.05 20.89
CA PHE A 346 3.54 10.70 21.48
C PHE A 346 4.94 10.09 21.42
N LEU A 347 5.62 10.18 20.29
CA LEU A 347 7.00 9.70 20.11
C LEU A 347 7.97 10.36 21.08
N LYS A 348 7.89 11.69 21.19
CA LYS A 348 8.70 12.48 22.12
C LYS A 348 8.44 12.10 23.58
N ASP A 349 7.18 11.93 23.97
CA ASP A 349 6.78 11.54 25.32
C ASP A 349 7.29 10.12 25.68
N HIS A 350 7.65 9.29 24.68
CA HIS A 350 8.24 7.96 24.83
C HIS A 350 9.74 7.91 24.46
N ASN A 351 10.46 9.05 24.54
CA ASN A 351 11.89 9.19 24.30
C ASN A 351 12.38 8.87 22.86
N ALA A 352 11.48 8.79 21.88
CA ALA A 352 11.92 8.70 20.50
C ALA A 352 12.43 10.06 20.00
N THR A 353 13.55 10.05 19.28
CA THR A 353 14.19 11.27 18.73
C THR A 353 13.80 11.56 17.29
N ILE A 354 12.84 10.82 16.76
CA ILE A 354 12.36 10.91 15.39
C ILE A 354 10.98 11.57 15.32
N GLN A 355 10.62 12.02 14.13
CA GLN A 355 9.28 12.45 13.77
C GLN A 355 8.72 11.55 12.67
N VAL A 356 7.39 11.53 12.54
CA VAL A 356 6.75 10.86 11.39
C VAL A 356 7.07 11.65 10.13
N ARG A 357 7.60 10.95 9.13
CA ARG A 357 7.86 11.49 7.80
C ARG A 357 6.79 11.01 6.83
N GLU A 358 6.22 11.94 6.10
CA GLU A 358 5.19 11.64 5.11
C GLU A 358 5.83 11.33 3.76
N GLY A 359 5.31 10.29 3.08
CA GLY A 359 5.70 9.91 1.74
C GLY A 359 4.48 9.77 0.84
N TYR A 360 4.67 10.04 -0.45
CA TYR A 360 3.62 9.95 -1.44
C TYR A 360 4.06 9.09 -2.63
N GLY A 361 3.07 8.47 -3.26
CA GLY A 361 3.17 7.74 -4.50
C GLY A 361 1.94 6.89 -4.76
N THR A 362 1.84 6.41 -5.98
CA THR A 362 0.74 5.55 -6.45
C THR A 362 1.26 4.15 -6.72
N THR A 363 0.37 3.17 -6.91
CA THR A 363 0.80 1.80 -7.26
C THR A 363 1.56 1.78 -8.59
N GLU A 364 1.24 2.72 -9.50
CA GLU A 364 1.84 2.89 -10.81
C GLU A 364 3.32 3.37 -10.75
N CYS A 365 3.79 3.85 -9.60
CA CYS A 365 5.20 4.15 -9.33
C CYS A 365 5.75 3.39 -8.12
N VAL A 366 5.26 2.17 -7.88
CA VAL A 366 5.64 1.30 -6.75
C VAL A 366 5.48 1.99 -5.38
N THR A 367 4.47 2.84 -5.21
CA THR A 367 4.02 3.36 -3.90
C THR A 367 4.79 4.55 -3.32
N ALA A 368 6.10 4.71 -3.55
CA ALA A 368 6.84 5.82 -2.98
C ALA A 368 7.71 6.51 -4.05
N SER A 369 7.49 7.80 -4.23
CA SER A 369 8.22 8.63 -5.18
C SER A 369 8.64 9.97 -4.58
N CYS A 370 8.12 10.28 -3.39
CA CYS A 370 8.34 11.53 -2.67
C CYS A 370 8.39 11.23 -1.16
N LEU A 371 9.20 11.97 -0.40
CA LEU A 371 9.35 11.81 1.04
C LEU A 371 9.73 13.14 1.70
N THR A 372 9.16 13.45 2.88
CA THR A 372 9.62 14.53 3.73
C THR A 372 11.12 14.35 4.05
N PRO A 373 12.00 15.33 3.83
CA PRO A 373 13.41 15.25 4.22
C PRO A 373 13.60 14.96 5.70
N TYR A 374 14.77 14.40 6.06
CA TYR A 374 15.05 13.99 7.44
C TYR A 374 15.09 15.17 8.42
N ASP A 375 15.67 16.28 8.02
CA ASP A 375 15.96 17.44 8.83
C ASP A 375 15.14 18.70 8.48
N THR A 376 14.29 18.61 7.44
CA THR A 376 13.50 19.75 6.95
C THR A 376 12.05 19.33 6.80
N TYR A 377 11.16 19.98 7.57
CA TYR A 377 9.72 19.77 7.50
C TYR A 377 9.01 21.05 7.05
N ARG A 378 8.06 20.90 6.13
CA ARG A 378 7.11 21.96 5.75
C ARG A 378 5.69 21.46 5.99
N GLU A 379 4.96 22.19 6.80
CA GLU A 379 3.59 21.83 7.17
C GLU A 379 2.70 21.69 5.93
N GLY A 380 1.98 20.59 5.83
CA GLY A 380 1.08 20.27 4.71
C GLY A 380 1.79 19.76 3.43
N SER A 381 3.11 19.72 3.40
CA SER A 381 3.86 19.14 2.28
C SER A 381 4.04 17.63 2.45
N ILE A 382 3.90 16.89 1.36
CA ILE A 382 4.23 15.46 1.25
C ILE A 382 5.73 15.21 1.06
N GLY A 383 6.57 16.27 1.09
CA GLY A 383 8.01 16.21 0.95
C GLY A 383 8.53 16.57 -0.44
N ILE A 384 9.69 16.03 -0.77
CA ILE A 384 10.40 16.25 -2.02
C ILE A 384 10.58 14.93 -2.79
N PRO A 385 10.71 14.95 -4.13
CA PRO A 385 10.98 13.76 -4.92
C PRO A 385 12.25 13.01 -4.48
N LEU A 386 12.24 11.69 -4.59
CA LEU A 386 13.38 10.84 -4.27
C LEU A 386 14.47 10.93 -5.36
N SER A 387 15.65 10.37 -5.10
CA SER A 387 16.74 10.28 -6.10
C SER A 387 16.23 9.73 -7.44
N ASP A 388 16.70 10.27 -8.56
CA ASP A 388 16.27 9.93 -9.92
C ASP A 388 14.76 10.05 -10.20
N THR A 389 14.02 10.69 -9.31
CA THR A 389 12.59 10.91 -9.50
C THR A 389 12.33 12.39 -9.73
N TYR A 390 11.57 12.70 -10.76
CA TYR A 390 11.22 14.06 -11.17
C TYR A 390 9.72 14.25 -11.11
N TYR A 391 9.32 15.45 -10.71
CA TYR A 391 7.93 15.87 -10.68
C TYR A 391 7.72 17.07 -11.60
N SER A 392 6.59 17.07 -12.28
CA SER A 392 6.05 18.21 -13.02
C SER A 392 4.61 18.41 -12.61
N ILE A 393 4.21 19.66 -12.42
CA ILE A 393 2.82 20.04 -12.21
C ILE A 393 2.30 20.56 -13.54
N VAL A 394 1.26 19.92 -14.07
CA VAL A 394 0.75 20.26 -15.39
C VAL A 394 -0.72 20.64 -15.37
N ASN A 395 -1.12 21.46 -16.33
CA ASN A 395 -2.53 21.74 -16.57
C ASN A 395 -3.23 20.48 -17.09
N PRO A 396 -4.27 19.94 -16.40
CA PRO A 396 -4.92 18.68 -16.77
C PRO A 396 -5.56 18.68 -18.17
N ASN A 397 -5.79 19.86 -18.78
CA ASN A 397 -6.47 19.96 -20.06
C ASN A 397 -5.53 19.93 -21.28
N ASN A 398 -4.26 20.28 -21.12
CA ASN A 398 -3.33 20.44 -22.25
C ASN A 398 -1.89 19.98 -21.96
N ASP A 399 -1.65 19.38 -20.79
CA ASP A 399 -0.35 18.86 -20.31
C ASP A 399 0.77 19.92 -20.23
N ALA A 400 0.45 21.23 -20.32
CA ALA A 400 1.44 22.29 -20.19
C ALA A 400 1.94 22.40 -18.74
N GLU A 401 3.27 22.46 -18.56
CA GLU A 401 3.88 22.66 -17.23
C GLU A 401 3.46 24.01 -16.64
N LEU A 402 3.01 23.99 -15.39
CA LEU A 402 2.57 25.16 -14.65
C LEU A 402 3.73 25.77 -13.83
N PRO A 403 3.71 27.10 -13.58
CA PRO A 403 4.63 27.76 -12.68
C PRO A 403 4.55 27.19 -11.25
N TYR A 404 5.64 27.35 -10.48
CA TYR A 404 5.63 27.01 -9.06
C TYR A 404 4.52 27.75 -8.31
N GLY A 405 3.85 27.03 -7.40
CA GLY A 405 2.73 27.54 -6.60
C GLY A 405 1.35 27.41 -7.29
N GLU A 406 1.30 27.13 -8.59
CA GLU A 406 0.04 26.89 -9.30
C GLU A 406 -0.43 25.43 -9.15
N GLU A 407 -1.75 25.24 -9.00
CA GLU A 407 -2.37 23.92 -8.83
C GLU A 407 -2.61 23.25 -10.19
N GLY A 408 -2.16 21.99 -10.30
CA GLY A 408 -2.35 21.15 -11.50
C GLY A 408 -2.25 19.67 -11.17
N GLU A 409 -2.21 18.84 -12.21
CA GLU A 409 -1.98 17.41 -12.07
C GLU A 409 -0.50 17.13 -11.74
N ILE A 410 -0.27 16.31 -10.72
CA ILE A 410 1.06 15.82 -10.38
C ILE A 410 1.47 14.75 -11.40
N CYS A 411 2.55 15.00 -12.14
CA CYS A 411 3.16 14.02 -13.03
C CYS A 411 4.51 13.56 -12.51
N ILE A 412 4.82 12.27 -12.69
CA ILE A 412 6.03 11.63 -12.16
C ILE A 412 6.83 11.00 -13.29
N CYS A 413 8.14 11.25 -13.30
CA CYS A 413 9.10 10.58 -14.17
C CYS A 413 10.22 9.97 -13.32
N GLY A 414 10.56 8.72 -13.57
CA GLY A 414 11.64 8.04 -12.84
C GLY A 414 11.64 6.52 -13.02
N PRO A 415 12.65 5.85 -12.47
CA PRO A 415 12.84 4.41 -12.67
C PRO A 415 11.79 3.53 -11.97
N THR A 416 10.99 4.08 -11.06
CA THR A 416 9.90 3.37 -10.39
C THR A 416 8.59 3.35 -11.19
N VAL A 417 8.48 4.15 -12.26
CA VAL A 417 7.26 4.23 -13.07
C VAL A 417 7.00 2.90 -13.78
N MET A 418 5.76 2.42 -13.70
CA MET A 418 5.30 1.13 -14.21
C MET A 418 5.59 0.92 -15.69
N LYS A 419 5.62 -0.34 -16.12
CA LYS A 419 5.66 -0.73 -17.54
C LYS A 419 4.34 -0.46 -18.27
N GLY A 420 3.24 -0.37 -17.55
CA GLY A 420 1.88 -0.15 -18.05
C GLY A 420 0.85 -1.08 -17.40
N TYR A 421 -0.40 -0.95 -17.81
CA TYR A 421 -1.47 -1.80 -17.33
C TYR A 421 -1.52 -3.13 -18.09
N LEU A 422 -1.94 -4.20 -17.39
CA LEU A 422 -2.12 -5.52 -17.97
C LEU A 422 -3.33 -5.52 -18.91
N ASN A 423 -3.11 -5.94 -20.16
CA ASN A 423 -4.15 -6.07 -21.20
C ASN A 423 -4.98 -4.80 -21.45
N ASN A 424 -4.42 -3.61 -21.16
CA ASN A 424 -5.09 -2.34 -21.36
C ASN A 424 -4.12 -1.29 -21.93
N ALA A 425 -3.93 -1.33 -23.24
CA ALA A 425 -3.02 -0.43 -23.95
C ALA A 425 -3.54 1.01 -23.98
N GLU A 426 -4.85 1.21 -24.12
CA GLU A 426 -5.49 2.51 -24.16
C GLU A 426 -5.30 3.28 -22.83
N GLU A 427 -5.62 2.63 -21.71
CA GLU A 427 -5.41 3.22 -20.39
C GLU A 427 -3.92 3.43 -20.09
N THR A 428 -3.05 2.56 -20.60
CA THR A 428 -1.60 2.75 -20.48
C THR A 428 -1.17 4.03 -21.22
N ALA A 429 -1.63 4.23 -22.46
CA ALA A 429 -1.31 5.40 -23.25
C ALA A 429 -1.90 6.70 -22.68
N SER A 430 -3.07 6.64 -22.05
CA SER A 430 -3.67 7.81 -21.38
C SER A 430 -2.98 8.18 -20.06
N THR A 431 -2.35 7.21 -19.39
CA THR A 431 -1.69 7.40 -18.10
C THR A 431 -0.19 7.68 -18.23
N LEU A 432 0.48 7.06 -19.22
CA LEU A 432 1.91 7.26 -19.51
C LEU A 432 2.04 8.09 -20.77
N ARG A 433 2.35 9.39 -20.62
CA ARG A 433 2.43 10.33 -21.76
C ARG A 433 3.85 10.86 -21.91
N ARG A 434 4.22 11.14 -23.17
CA ARG A 434 5.47 11.85 -23.44
C ARG A 434 5.23 13.35 -23.45
N HIS A 435 5.98 14.08 -22.62
CA HIS A 435 5.97 15.54 -22.62
C HIS A 435 6.94 16.12 -23.65
N GLU A 436 6.95 17.43 -23.79
CA GLU A 436 7.82 18.16 -24.73
C GLU A 436 9.32 17.94 -24.46
N ASP A 437 9.70 17.63 -23.21
CA ASP A 437 11.08 17.28 -22.81
C ASP A 437 11.55 15.92 -23.37
N GLY A 438 10.63 15.15 -23.99
CA GLY A 438 10.86 13.82 -24.55
C GLY A 438 10.84 12.69 -23.52
N ASN A 439 10.66 12.99 -22.24
CA ASN A 439 10.54 11.98 -21.18
C ASN A 439 9.12 11.39 -21.11
N LEU A 440 9.03 10.16 -20.57
CA LEU A 440 7.76 9.49 -20.31
C LEU A 440 7.30 9.82 -18.88
N TRP A 441 6.15 10.45 -18.77
CA TRP A 441 5.58 10.88 -17.51
C TRP A 441 4.35 10.07 -17.14
N LEU A 442 4.26 9.70 -15.88
CA LEU A 442 3.08 9.11 -15.25
C LEU A 442 2.13 10.24 -14.81
N HIS A 443 0.97 10.31 -15.43
CA HIS A 443 -0.14 11.14 -15.01
C HIS A 443 -0.87 10.46 -13.87
N THR A 444 -0.75 11.02 -12.66
CA THR A 444 -1.22 10.33 -11.44
C THR A 444 -2.73 10.43 -11.22
N GLY A 445 -3.38 11.41 -11.82
CA GLY A 445 -4.75 11.78 -11.53
C GLY A 445 -4.91 12.46 -10.17
N ASP A 446 -3.81 12.90 -9.56
CA ASP A 446 -3.78 13.61 -8.29
C ASP A 446 -3.48 15.09 -8.51
N LEU A 447 -4.23 15.98 -7.86
CA LEU A 447 -4.02 17.42 -7.88
C LEU A 447 -3.06 17.84 -6.77
N GLY A 448 -2.23 18.81 -7.09
CA GLY A 448 -1.30 19.41 -6.14
C GLY A 448 -0.54 20.57 -6.76
N TYR A 449 0.43 21.07 -6.04
CA TYR A 449 1.38 22.07 -6.52
C TYR A 449 2.77 21.80 -5.96
N MET A 450 3.77 22.42 -6.55
CA MET A 450 5.14 22.42 -6.07
C MET A 450 5.56 23.87 -5.79
N ASP A 451 6.27 24.11 -4.69
CA ASP A 451 6.84 25.42 -4.42
C ASP A 451 8.21 25.60 -5.12
N GLU A 452 8.76 26.83 -5.09
CA GLU A 452 10.05 27.19 -5.71
C GLU A 452 11.24 26.38 -5.18
N ASP A 453 11.10 25.79 -3.99
CA ASP A 453 12.13 24.96 -3.35
C ASP A 453 11.96 23.46 -3.70
N GLY A 454 10.87 23.09 -4.38
CA GLY A 454 10.58 21.73 -4.80
C GLY A 454 9.83 20.89 -3.80
N PHE A 455 9.27 21.49 -2.73
CA PHE A 455 8.32 20.78 -1.86
C PHE A 455 6.98 20.64 -2.54
N VAL A 456 6.44 19.43 -2.50
CA VAL A 456 5.17 19.07 -3.14
C VAL A 456 4.05 19.10 -2.12
N TYR A 457 2.93 19.64 -2.52
CA TYR A 457 1.71 19.75 -1.72
C TYR A 457 0.58 19.01 -2.44
N TYR A 458 0.19 17.88 -1.89
CA TYR A 458 -0.94 17.10 -2.39
C TYR A 458 -2.26 17.76 -1.96
N LYS A 459 -3.20 17.89 -2.88
CA LYS A 459 -4.54 18.40 -2.58
C LYS A 459 -5.53 17.24 -2.46
N GLN A 460 -5.73 16.54 -3.55
CA GLN A 460 -6.60 15.36 -3.60
C GLN A 460 -6.60 14.68 -4.97
N ARG A 461 -7.31 13.58 -5.10
CA ARG A 461 -7.62 12.95 -6.39
C ARG A 461 -8.58 13.80 -7.20
N MET A 462 -8.32 14.00 -8.51
CA MET A 462 -9.23 14.71 -9.41
C MET A 462 -10.66 14.13 -9.37
N LYS A 463 -10.78 12.81 -9.24
CA LYS A 463 -12.08 12.11 -9.16
C LYS A 463 -12.79 12.20 -7.81
N ARG A 464 -12.15 12.75 -6.76
CA ARG A 464 -12.72 12.96 -5.43
C ARG A 464 -13.22 14.38 -5.21
N LEU A 465 -13.05 15.27 -6.19
CA LEU A 465 -13.56 16.65 -6.13
C LEU A 465 -15.07 16.67 -5.90
N ILE A 466 -15.52 17.43 -4.91
CA ILE A 466 -16.94 17.73 -4.71
C ILE A 466 -17.25 19.01 -5.46
N ILE A 467 -18.12 18.94 -6.46
CA ILE A 467 -18.55 20.14 -7.21
C ILE A 467 -19.81 20.70 -6.56
N VAL A 468 -19.69 21.84 -5.90
CA VAL A 468 -20.80 22.54 -5.24
C VAL A 468 -21.12 23.81 -6.03
N SER A 469 -22.24 23.85 -6.72
CA SER A 469 -22.63 24.99 -7.56
C SER A 469 -21.56 25.45 -8.57
N GLY A 470 -20.84 24.48 -9.19
CA GLY A 470 -19.76 24.75 -10.13
C GLY A 470 -18.42 25.12 -9.48
N ILE A 471 -18.32 25.15 -8.16
CA ILE A 471 -17.09 25.43 -7.43
C ILE A 471 -16.48 24.12 -6.92
N ASN A 472 -15.17 23.94 -7.15
CA ASN A 472 -14.41 22.80 -6.64
C ASN A 472 -14.23 22.93 -5.13
N VAL A 473 -14.67 21.91 -4.39
CA VAL A 473 -14.42 21.74 -2.96
C VAL A 473 -13.50 20.55 -2.77
N TYR A 474 -12.47 20.76 -2.00
CA TYR A 474 -11.45 19.76 -1.70
C TYR A 474 -11.78 19.06 -0.36
N PRO A 475 -12.23 17.78 -0.37
CA PRO A 475 -12.52 17.03 0.85
C PRO A 475 -11.43 17.08 1.90
N SER A 476 -10.16 16.94 1.47
CA SER A 476 -9.01 16.99 2.37
C SER A 476 -8.88 18.32 3.15
N GLN A 477 -9.25 19.45 2.54
CA GLN A 477 -9.25 20.73 3.25
C GLN A 477 -10.35 20.78 4.32
N VAL A 478 -11.52 20.22 4.00
CA VAL A 478 -12.64 20.11 4.95
C VAL A 478 -12.27 19.18 6.11
N GLU A 479 -11.71 18.02 5.79
CA GLU A 479 -11.23 17.02 6.76
C GLU A 479 -10.16 17.63 7.69
N ASN A 480 -9.16 18.32 7.16
CA ASN A 480 -8.15 19.01 7.98
C ASN A 480 -8.78 20.05 8.93
N ALA A 481 -9.77 20.80 8.47
CA ALA A 481 -10.47 21.76 9.33
C ALA A 481 -11.29 21.07 10.43
N ILE A 482 -11.89 19.93 10.15
CA ILE A 482 -12.65 19.12 11.13
C ILE A 482 -11.69 18.48 12.14
N ASP A 483 -10.61 17.86 11.66
CA ASP A 483 -9.64 17.14 12.47
C ASP A 483 -8.82 18.04 13.41
N ALA A 484 -8.80 19.37 13.13
CA ALA A 484 -8.24 20.38 14.03
C ALA A 484 -9.03 20.54 15.34
N HIS A 485 -10.29 20.08 15.41
CA HIS A 485 -11.06 20.10 16.65
C HIS A 485 -10.45 19.13 17.69
N PRO A 486 -10.25 19.54 18.96
CA PRO A 486 -9.54 18.72 19.95
C PRO A 486 -10.22 17.37 20.23
N ASP A 487 -11.51 17.29 20.13
CA ASP A 487 -12.31 16.10 20.40
C ASP A 487 -12.46 15.16 19.18
N VAL A 488 -12.01 15.60 18.00
CA VAL A 488 -12.06 14.78 16.78
C VAL A 488 -10.83 13.90 16.70
N LEU A 489 -11.07 12.64 16.35
CA LEU A 489 -10.03 11.66 16.09
C LEU A 489 -9.73 11.58 14.59
N LEU A 490 -10.76 11.48 13.76
CA LEU A 490 -10.67 11.28 12.32
C LEU A 490 -11.98 11.71 11.66
N SER A 491 -11.91 12.29 10.47
CA SER A 491 -13.08 12.60 9.66
C SER A 491 -12.97 12.14 8.21
N CYS A 492 -14.10 12.12 7.51
CA CYS A 492 -14.17 11.90 6.08
C CYS A 492 -15.29 12.77 5.50
N ALA A 493 -14.96 13.63 4.54
CA ALA A 493 -15.90 14.48 3.83
C ALA A 493 -16.26 13.88 2.47
N VAL A 494 -17.55 13.85 2.15
CA VAL A 494 -18.09 13.36 0.87
C VAL A 494 -19.09 14.33 0.28
N GLY A 495 -19.26 14.27 -1.04
CA GLY A 495 -20.32 14.98 -1.74
C GLY A 495 -21.61 14.20 -1.72
N ILE A 496 -22.68 14.77 -1.17
CA ILE A 496 -24.01 14.18 -1.26
C ILE A 496 -24.86 14.93 -2.28
N PRO A 497 -25.73 14.24 -3.05
CA PRO A 497 -26.57 14.90 -4.06
C PRO A 497 -27.46 16.00 -3.46
N ASP A 498 -27.53 17.14 -4.14
CA ASP A 498 -28.45 18.26 -3.80
C ASP A 498 -29.14 18.72 -5.08
N PRO A 499 -30.49 18.89 -5.07
CA PRO A 499 -31.26 19.22 -6.28
C PRO A 499 -30.91 20.59 -6.88
N TYR A 500 -30.33 21.52 -6.11
CA TYR A 500 -30.03 22.88 -6.55
C TYR A 500 -28.53 23.15 -6.76
N LYS A 501 -27.66 22.44 -6.02
CA LYS A 501 -26.21 22.72 -5.98
C LYS A 501 -25.37 21.63 -6.61
N MET A 502 -25.96 20.64 -7.26
CA MET A 502 -25.40 19.37 -7.68
C MET A 502 -25.01 18.51 -6.47
N HIS A 503 -24.08 19.00 -5.65
CA HIS A 503 -23.68 18.35 -4.39
C HIS A 503 -23.57 19.39 -3.27
N VAL A 504 -23.65 18.90 -2.04
CA VAL A 504 -23.26 19.61 -0.81
C VAL A 504 -22.34 18.69 0.00
N VAL A 505 -21.55 19.28 0.87
CA VAL A 505 -20.61 18.53 1.69
C VAL A 505 -21.32 17.90 2.89
N LYS A 506 -21.14 16.60 3.11
CA LYS A 506 -21.44 15.89 4.35
C LYS A 506 -20.14 15.38 4.95
N ALA A 507 -20.00 15.49 6.27
CA ALA A 507 -18.84 14.99 7.00
C ALA A 507 -19.23 13.85 7.95
N PHE A 508 -18.48 12.75 7.89
CA PHE A 508 -18.54 11.66 8.87
C PHE A 508 -17.40 11.85 9.84
N VAL A 509 -17.68 11.88 11.13
CA VAL A 509 -16.73 12.25 12.18
C VAL A 509 -16.67 11.16 13.25
N VAL A 510 -15.46 10.70 13.55
CA VAL A 510 -15.17 9.83 14.68
C VAL A 510 -14.57 10.69 15.80
N LEU A 511 -15.21 10.67 16.95
CA LEU A 511 -14.74 11.36 18.14
C LEU A 511 -13.71 10.53 18.91
N ARG A 512 -12.95 11.19 19.76
CA ARG A 512 -11.99 10.53 20.65
C ARG A 512 -12.69 9.65 21.67
N GLN A 513 -11.99 8.67 22.19
CA GLN A 513 -12.52 7.79 23.23
C GLN A 513 -12.92 8.62 24.48
N GLY A 514 -14.13 8.36 24.97
CA GLY A 514 -14.69 9.06 26.13
C GLY A 514 -15.36 10.40 25.81
N VAL A 515 -15.41 10.81 24.56
CA VAL A 515 -16.15 12.01 24.12
C VAL A 515 -17.50 11.56 23.55
N GLU A 516 -18.59 12.08 24.12
CA GLU A 516 -19.94 11.80 23.64
C GLU A 516 -20.35 12.80 22.54
N PRO A 517 -21.04 12.33 21.48
CA PRO A 517 -21.59 13.19 20.44
C PRO A 517 -22.55 14.26 21.01
N SER A 518 -22.40 15.50 20.58
CA SER A 518 -23.28 16.60 20.98
C SER A 518 -23.43 17.64 19.88
N ASP A 519 -24.56 18.39 19.91
CA ASP A 519 -24.77 19.49 18.97
C ASP A 519 -23.75 20.62 19.18
N LYS A 520 -23.26 20.82 20.39
CA LYS A 520 -22.20 21.76 20.69
C LYS A 520 -20.91 21.44 19.90
N ILE A 521 -20.48 20.20 19.89
CA ILE A 521 -19.30 19.74 19.11
C ILE A 521 -19.55 19.95 17.61
N LYS A 522 -20.76 19.68 17.10
CA LYS A 522 -21.10 19.96 15.69
C LYS A 522 -20.96 21.44 15.36
N GLU A 523 -21.49 22.31 16.21
CA GLU A 523 -21.42 23.77 16.03
C GLU A 523 -19.96 24.24 16.05
N GLU A 524 -19.14 23.76 16.99
CA GLU A 524 -17.72 24.10 17.09
C GLU A 524 -16.93 23.65 15.85
N ILE A 525 -17.21 22.45 15.33
CA ILE A 525 -16.62 21.94 14.08
C ILE A 525 -17.04 22.82 12.89
N ILE A 526 -18.32 23.14 12.77
CA ILE A 526 -18.84 24.00 11.69
C ILE A 526 -18.19 25.39 11.75
N GLU A 527 -18.08 25.98 12.94
CA GLU A 527 -17.43 27.28 13.10
C GLU A 527 -15.94 27.23 12.73
N ASN A 528 -15.25 26.14 13.04
CA ASN A 528 -13.88 25.94 12.61
C ASN A 528 -13.77 25.79 11.08
N CYS A 529 -14.69 25.06 10.46
CA CYS A 529 -14.76 24.96 9.00
C CYS A 529 -15.03 26.32 8.35
N LYS A 530 -15.95 27.13 8.86
CA LYS A 530 -16.23 28.49 8.33
C LYS A 530 -14.98 29.39 8.32
N LYS A 531 -14.05 29.21 9.24
CA LYS A 531 -12.82 29.98 9.33
C LYS A 531 -11.74 29.50 8.36
N ASN A 532 -11.73 28.21 8.02
CA ASN A 532 -10.60 27.55 7.36
C ASN A 532 -10.88 27.05 5.94
N VAL A 533 -12.16 26.96 5.55
CA VAL A 533 -12.55 26.52 4.18
C VAL A 533 -13.51 27.51 3.54
N SER A 534 -13.64 27.42 2.21
CA SER A 534 -14.61 28.26 1.50
C SER A 534 -16.05 27.98 1.98
N ARG A 535 -16.97 28.94 1.82
CA ARG A 535 -18.38 28.77 2.18
C ARG A 535 -19.04 27.54 1.53
N TYR A 536 -18.52 27.09 0.40
CA TYR A 536 -19.01 25.92 -0.33
C TYR A 536 -18.52 24.59 0.28
N GLY A 537 -17.38 24.63 0.97
CA GLY A 537 -16.78 23.49 1.66
C GLY A 537 -17.26 23.28 3.10
N VAL A 538 -18.02 24.23 3.65
CA VAL A 538 -18.57 24.05 5.00
C VAL A 538 -19.58 22.90 4.99
N PRO A 539 -19.42 21.85 5.81
CA PRO A 539 -20.34 20.73 5.85
C PRO A 539 -21.77 21.17 6.15
N ARG A 540 -22.72 20.73 5.33
CA ARG A 540 -24.15 20.95 5.59
C ARG A 540 -24.67 19.98 6.65
N GLU A 541 -24.05 18.82 6.73
CA GLU A 541 -24.38 17.77 7.68
C GLU A 541 -23.12 17.16 8.28
N ILE A 542 -23.16 16.91 9.60
CA ILE A 542 -22.14 16.16 10.33
C ILE A 542 -22.81 14.94 10.95
N GLU A 543 -22.31 13.75 10.61
CA GLU A 543 -22.73 12.48 11.17
C GLU A 543 -21.61 11.89 12.02
N PHE A 544 -21.88 11.67 13.31
CA PHE A 544 -20.94 10.99 14.19
C PHE A 544 -21.00 9.48 14.00
N ARG A 545 -19.83 8.85 13.90
CA ARG A 545 -19.64 7.40 13.78
C ARG A 545 -18.66 6.90 14.82
N THR A 546 -18.80 5.64 15.22
CA THR A 546 -17.81 4.96 16.09
C THR A 546 -16.55 4.58 15.32
N GLU A 547 -16.69 4.32 14.02
CA GLU A 547 -15.59 4.04 13.09
C GLU A 547 -15.99 4.41 11.66
N LEU A 548 -15.00 4.67 10.79
CA LEU A 548 -15.21 4.84 9.37
C LEU A 548 -14.94 3.52 8.61
N PRO A 549 -15.67 3.26 7.52
CA PRO A 549 -15.39 2.09 6.69
C PRO A 549 -13.97 2.17 6.13
N LYS A 550 -13.31 1.01 6.05
CA LYS A 550 -11.92 0.90 5.59
C LYS A 550 -11.81 0.01 4.37
N THR A 551 -10.90 0.37 3.48
CA THR A 551 -10.49 -0.50 2.39
C THR A 551 -9.68 -1.68 2.91
N LEU A 552 -9.48 -2.69 2.08
CA LEU A 552 -8.67 -3.86 2.41
C LEU A 552 -7.21 -3.53 2.76
N VAL A 553 -6.73 -2.35 2.36
CA VAL A 553 -5.38 -1.85 2.68
C VAL A 553 -5.36 -0.87 3.87
N GLY A 554 -6.49 -0.70 4.57
CA GLY A 554 -6.60 0.09 5.79
C GLY A 554 -6.86 1.58 5.59
N LYS A 555 -7.08 2.07 4.35
CA LYS A 555 -7.48 3.45 4.06
C LYS A 555 -8.97 3.65 4.33
N VAL A 556 -9.39 4.88 4.60
CA VAL A 556 -10.82 5.22 4.67
C VAL A 556 -11.48 4.96 3.31
N ALA A 557 -12.57 4.18 3.32
CA ALA A 557 -13.33 3.83 2.13
C ALA A 557 -14.41 4.89 1.86
N TYR A 558 -14.00 6.11 1.47
CA TYR A 558 -14.93 7.24 1.24
C TYR A 558 -16.04 6.90 0.23
N ARG A 559 -15.77 6.06 -0.77
CA ARG A 559 -16.78 5.63 -1.74
C ARG A 559 -17.93 4.85 -1.12
N ALA A 560 -17.63 4.00 -0.14
CA ALA A 560 -18.69 3.30 0.58
C ALA A 560 -19.64 4.28 1.28
N LEU A 561 -19.10 5.41 1.77
CA LEU A 561 -19.91 6.48 2.34
C LEU A 561 -20.68 7.26 1.27
N GLU A 562 -20.08 7.52 0.10
CA GLU A 562 -20.78 8.14 -1.05
C GLU A 562 -21.92 7.25 -1.56
N GLU A 563 -21.69 5.94 -1.70
CA GLU A 563 -22.70 4.97 -2.12
C GLU A 563 -23.84 4.83 -1.10
N GLU A 564 -23.53 4.82 0.20
CA GLU A 564 -24.52 4.83 1.28
C GLU A 564 -25.43 6.07 1.19
N GLU A 565 -24.86 7.24 0.99
CA GLU A 565 -25.63 8.48 0.90
C GLU A 565 -26.42 8.60 -0.41
N ALA A 566 -25.87 8.13 -1.52
CA ALA A 566 -26.58 8.08 -2.79
C ALA A 566 -27.80 7.15 -2.70
N ALA A 567 -27.69 6.00 -2.05
CA ALA A 567 -28.80 5.09 -1.81
C ALA A 567 -29.91 5.74 -0.97
N LYS A 568 -29.55 6.43 0.13
CA LYS A 568 -30.50 7.18 0.98
C LYS A 568 -31.22 8.27 0.18
N TYR A 569 -30.52 8.97 -0.69
CA TYR A 569 -31.10 10.02 -1.54
C TYR A 569 -32.12 9.44 -2.53
N GLU A 570 -31.81 8.33 -3.19
CA GLU A 570 -32.72 7.65 -4.12
C GLU A 570 -33.97 7.09 -3.42
N GLU A 571 -33.84 6.52 -2.23
CA GLU A 571 -34.96 6.07 -1.41
C GLU A 571 -35.90 7.23 -1.04
N LYS A 572 -35.33 8.37 -0.59
CA LYS A 572 -36.09 9.55 -0.26
C LYS A 572 -36.85 10.11 -1.48
N LYS A 573 -36.18 10.16 -2.63
CA LYS A 573 -36.80 10.64 -3.87
C LYS A 573 -37.94 9.73 -4.35
N LYS A 574 -37.83 8.42 -4.17
CA LYS A 574 -38.91 7.47 -4.46
C LYS A 574 -40.11 7.69 -3.54
N ALA A 575 -39.88 7.84 -2.23
CA ALA A 575 -40.94 8.12 -1.26
C ALA A 575 -41.69 9.42 -1.58
N GLU A 576 -40.97 10.51 -1.87
CA GLU A 576 -41.56 11.80 -2.25
C GLU A 576 -42.39 11.72 -3.58
N THR A 577 -41.93 10.85 -4.51
CA THR A 577 -42.65 10.64 -5.79
C THR A 577 -43.93 9.82 -5.59
N GLU A 578 -43.94 8.89 -4.63
CA GLU A 578 -45.13 8.11 -4.28
C GLU A 578 -46.16 8.95 -3.50
N GLU A 579 -45.72 9.79 -2.57
CA GLU A 579 -46.61 10.75 -1.86
C GLU A 579 -47.25 11.77 -2.81
N ASN A 580 -46.53 12.26 -3.81
CA ASN A 580 -47.06 13.18 -4.82
C ASN A 580 -48.00 12.53 -5.86
N LYS A 581 -48.14 11.21 -5.85
CA LYS A 581 -49.08 10.47 -6.71
C LYS A 581 -50.37 10.07 -6.00
N GLN A 582 -50.47 10.29 -4.69
CA GLN A 582 -51.68 10.16 -3.90
C GLN A 582 -52.39 11.50 -3.76
#